data_51dc29b045f5e1e28e86c25ce2420963
#
_entry.id   51dc29b045f5e1e28e86c25ce2420963
#
_cell.length_a   1.000
_cell.length_b   1.000
_cell.length_c   1.000
_cell.angle_alpha   90.00
_cell.angle_beta   90.00
_cell.angle_gamma   90.00
#
_symmetry.space_group_name_H-M   'P 1'
#
loop_
_entity.id
_entity.type
_entity.pdbx_description
1 polymer ?
#
loop_
_entity_poly.entity_id
_entity_poly.type
_entity_poly.pdbx_seq_one_letter_code
_entity_poly.pdbx_strand_id
1 'polypeptide(L)'
;MIALLCALLLAAPLRELATRAEADLEAWDLAGATQALDEMLRSHPDSAEAAYYRGRILFEQGKYDEAVKAYAEAEEKGAGRGALESDSNLARAAAEETKGDSIFESAHFVLRTRPGKDTLLAPYALDALEKAWAGLTKDLGIQPAHKIRVEIYESAKALAHVSPLTVDQIKNSGTIALCKYSRLMVTSPKALLRGYPWLDTVSHEFVHYLVTQKGRNTVPIWLQEGLAKFLETRWRGTPGMAVDEMSLALLQDAARKGKLIPFAKMHPSIAMLPTQEQAALAFAEVEAAIRLLYQRGGQAALTELVSAMAAGMSDEDAVAQAYGKSFHQFEADWRAEVARPRAKAVSQKNVRPAVAKKLVFKEDAKGRTDPGELAPAHGAELDADGKRAARLGEIFYARRRWTAAVREYGRARQRSSQEVPLVARRYAFSQMQLGHLPEAEEALGSAVSRDPEDEASQALYAHVLLKRGALDKARAALDNGIAVDPFDPDLHATYVEVARGLQDQALEAREKKALLLAAGMTPQPEKERHE
;
A
#
# COMPACT_ATOMS: atom_id res chain seq x y z
N MET A 1 8.44 56.48 19.95
CA MET A 1 7.67 55.90 21.06
C MET A 1 6.27 55.43 20.64
N ILE A 2 5.50 56.17 19.85
CA ILE A 2 4.13 55.78 19.41
C ILE A 2 4.18 54.58 18.46
N ALA A 3 5.16 54.48 17.55
CA ALA A 3 5.31 53.34 16.61
C ALA A 3 5.68 52.01 17.32
N LEU A 4 6.41 52.05 18.42
CA LEU A 4 6.75 50.86 19.21
C LEU A 4 5.56 50.38 20.06
N LEU A 5 4.70 51.28 20.52
CA LEU A 5 3.47 50.93 21.25
C LEU A 5 2.41 50.33 20.32
N CYS A 6 2.32 50.77 19.05
CA CYS A 6 1.41 50.17 18.05
C CYS A 6 1.86 48.77 17.64
N ALA A 7 3.16 48.46 17.59
CA ALA A 7 3.66 47.12 17.28
C ALA A 7 3.38 46.10 18.44
N LEU A 8 3.38 46.56 19.67
CA LEU A 8 3.04 45.73 20.85
C LEU A 8 1.53 45.46 21.00
N LEU A 9 0.68 46.30 20.40
CA LEU A 9 -0.80 46.12 20.42
C LEU A 9 -1.34 45.29 19.27
N LEU A 10 -0.50 44.88 18.30
CA LEU A 10 -0.87 44.09 17.13
C LEU A 10 -0.26 42.67 17.11
N ALA A 11 0.55 42.30 18.12
CA ALA A 11 1.07 40.95 18.20
C ALA A 11 0.00 40.03 18.81
N ALA A 12 -0.39 38.99 18.03
CA ALA A 12 -1.30 37.98 18.56
C ALA A 12 -0.71 37.32 19.83
N PRO A 13 -1.53 37.02 20.87
CA PRO A 13 -1.07 36.32 22.04
C PRO A 13 -0.38 35.01 21.68
N LEU A 14 0.72 34.65 22.33
CA LEU A 14 1.49 33.42 22.08
C LEU A 14 0.59 32.18 22.01
N ARG A 15 -0.42 32.10 22.89
CA ARG A 15 -1.38 31.00 22.92
C ARG A 15 -2.23 30.91 21.63
N GLU A 16 -2.62 32.02 21.02
CA GLU A 16 -3.37 32.05 19.79
C GLU A 16 -2.52 31.56 18.61
N LEU A 17 -1.26 32.01 18.56
CA LEU A 17 -0.28 31.54 17.55
C LEU A 17 -0.01 30.03 17.71
N ALA A 18 0.12 29.56 18.94
CA ALA A 18 0.29 28.13 19.23
C ALA A 18 -0.93 27.30 18.78
N THR A 19 -2.15 27.79 19.06
CA THR A 19 -3.39 27.12 18.62
C THR A 19 -3.48 27.08 17.08
N ARG A 20 -3.10 28.17 16.41
CA ARG A 20 -3.06 28.21 14.93
C ARG A 20 -2.03 27.25 14.37
N ALA A 21 -0.81 27.23 14.91
CA ALA A 21 0.23 26.29 14.48
C ALA A 21 -0.19 24.83 14.66
N GLU A 22 -0.86 24.50 15.78
CA GLU A 22 -1.39 23.15 16.01
C GLU A 22 -2.45 22.77 14.97
N ALA A 23 -3.45 23.63 14.74
CA ALA A 23 -4.51 23.39 13.78
C ALA A 23 -3.96 23.22 12.33
N ASP A 24 -2.94 24.03 11.97
CA ASP A 24 -2.32 23.95 10.66
C ASP A 24 -1.49 22.66 10.53
N LEU A 25 -0.77 22.22 11.57
CA LEU A 25 -0.06 20.93 11.59
C LEU A 25 -1.02 19.75 11.51
N GLU A 26 -2.14 19.78 12.24
CA GLU A 26 -3.18 18.75 12.17
C GLU A 26 -3.81 18.64 10.76
N ALA A 27 -3.95 19.76 10.07
CA ALA A 27 -4.44 19.84 8.71
C ALA A 27 -3.36 19.59 7.64
N TRP A 28 -2.12 19.35 8.04
CA TRP A 28 -0.92 19.22 7.19
C TRP A 28 -0.66 20.45 6.30
N ASP A 29 -1.05 21.61 6.80
CA ASP A 29 -0.72 22.92 6.23
C ASP A 29 0.62 23.42 6.80
N LEU A 30 1.71 22.87 6.30
CA LEU A 30 3.05 23.28 6.75
C LEU A 30 3.37 24.75 6.47
N ALA A 31 2.75 25.34 5.45
CA ALA A 31 2.95 26.75 5.15
C ALA A 31 2.30 27.63 6.20
N GLY A 32 1.04 27.34 6.58
CA GLY A 32 0.32 28.01 7.65
C GLY A 32 1.03 27.87 9.00
N ALA A 33 1.45 26.64 9.34
CA ALA A 33 2.20 26.38 10.57
C ALA A 33 3.55 27.14 10.62
N THR A 34 4.27 27.20 9.49
CA THR A 34 5.52 27.96 9.40
C THR A 34 5.27 29.46 9.58
N GLN A 35 4.20 29.99 8.98
CA GLN A 35 3.83 31.39 9.18
C GLN A 35 3.50 31.70 10.65
N ALA A 36 2.76 30.82 11.32
CA ALA A 36 2.46 30.99 12.75
C ALA A 36 3.75 30.95 13.59
N LEU A 37 4.69 30.05 13.28
CA LEU A 37 6.01 29.99 13.92
C LEU A 37 6.82 31.29 13.69
N ASP A 38 6.85 31.82 12.47
CA ASP A 38 7.56 33.07 12.17
C ASP A 38 6.98 34.25 12.95
N GLU A 39 5.69 34.28 13.19
CA GLU A 39 5.02 35.27 14.04
C GLU A 39 5.37 35.07 15.52
N MET A 40 5.45 33.81 16.01
CA MET A 40 5.95 33.50 17.37
C MET A 40 7.38 33.97 17.55
N LEU A 41 8.28 33.65 16.62
CA LEU A 41 9.70 34.02 16.70
C LEU A 41 9.92 35.53 16.68
N ARG A 42 9.07 36.29 15.97
CA ARG A 42 9.12 37.77 15.94
C ARG A 42 8.64 38.40 17.25
N SER A 43 7.54 37.86 17.83
CA SER A 43 6.91 38.44 19.00
C SER A 43 7.42 37.87 20.34
N HIS A 44 7.85 36.60 20.35
CA HIS A 44 8.29 35.86 21.54
C HIS A 44 9.51 34.98 21.20
N PRO A 45 10.67 35.54 20.83
CA PRO A 45 11.83 34.81 20.30
C PRO A 45 12.40 33.75 21.26
N ASP A 46 12.26 33.97 22.56
CA ASP A 46 12.79 33.07 23.60
C ASP A 46 11.73 32.13 24.21
N SER A 47 10.53 32.02 23.57
CA SER A 47 9.50 31.17 24.14
C SER A 47 9.81 29.68 23.91
N ALA A 48 9.44 28.87 24.89
CA ALA A 48 9.53 27.42 24.81
C ALA A 48 8.60 26.85 23.71
N GLU A 49 7.43 27.48 23.52
CA GLU A 49 6.44 27.14 22.51
C GLU A 49 7.00 27.33 21.10
N ALA A 50 7.70 28.43 20.82
CA ALA A 50 8.32 28.67 19.52
C ALA A 50 9.37 27.59 19.20
N ALA A 51 10.19 27.20 20.18
CA ALA A 51 11.16 26.12 20.00
C ALA A 51 10.46 24.76 19.78
N TYR A 52 9.37 24.47 20.51
CA TYR A 52 8.57 23.26 20.36
C TYR A 52 7.94 23.16 18.97
N TYR A 53 7.22 24.20 18.52
CA TYR A 53 6.59 24.18 17.18
C TYR A 53 7.62 24.17 16.05
N ARG A 54 8.79 24.78 16.26
CA ARG A 54 9.92 24.62 15.34
C ARG A 54 10.33 23.16 15.22
N GLY A 55 10.41 22.43 16.34
CA GLY A 55 10.69 21.00 16.36
C GLY A 55 9.63 20.19 15.58
N ARG A 56 8.34 20.49 15.79
CA ARG A 56 7.21 19.87 15.09
C ARG A 56 7.30 20.08 13.57
N ILE A 57 7.51 21.31 13.13
CA ILE A 57 7.62 21.66 11.70
C ILE A 57 8.85 21.00 11.06
N LEU A 58 10.00 21.01 11.74
CA LEU A 58 11.21 20.34 11.25
C LEU A 58 11.00 18.82 11.13
N PHE A 59 10.30 18.20 12.06
CA PHE A 59 9.93 16.80 12.01
C PHE A 59 9.04 16.51 10.80
N GLU A 60 7.99 17.31 10.59
CA GLU A 60 7.10 17.23 9.42
C GLU A 60 7.83 17.49 8.09
N GLN A 61 8.95 18.23 8.12
CA GLN A 61 9.84 18.43 6.96
C GLN A 61 10.85 17.28 6.76
N GLY A 62 10.92 16.30 7.65
CA GLY A 62 11.89 15.19 7.62
C GLY A 62 13.31 15.57 8.01
N LYS A 63 13.48 16.70 8.68
CA LYS A 63 14.74 17.20 9.26
C LYS A 63 14.88 16.74 10.70
N TYR A 64 14.97 15.41 10.88
CA TYR A 64 14.84 14.77 12.20
C TYR A 64 15.90 15.18 13.19
N ASP A 65 17.18 15.27 12.77
CA ASP A 65 18.28 15.70 13.64
C ASP A 65 18.11 17.17 14.10
N GLU A 66 17.56 18.03 13.23
CA GLU A 66 17.26 19.42 13.57
C GLU A 66 16.04 19.51 14.50
N ALA A 67 15.03 18.65 14.29
CA ALA A 67 13.87 18.55 15.17
C ALA A 67 14.26 18.12 16.58
N VAL A 68 15.15 17.13 16.73
CA VAL A 68 15.69 16.70 18.03
C VAL A 68 16.37 17.87 18.77
N LYS A 69 17.16 18.69 18.07
CA LYS A 69 17.81 19.87 18.66
C LYS A 69 16.79 20.92 19.09
N ALA A 70 15.76 21.15 18.28
CA ALA A 70 14.71 22.13 18.60
C ALA A 70 13.87 21.68 19.81
N TYR A 71 13.59 20.38 19.96
CA TYR A 71 12.92 19.85 21.14
C TYR A 71 13.79 19.94 22.41
N ALA A 72 15.10 19.69 22.30
CA ALA A 72 16.02 19.91 23.44
C ALA A 72 16.03 21.37 23.88
N GLU A 73 16.06 22.32 22.93
CA GLU A 73 15.94 23.74 23.24
C GLU A 73 14.61 24.10 23.91
N ALA A 74 13.50 23.50 23.47
CA ALA A 74 12.20 23.69 24.10
C ALA A 74 12.18 23.19 25.55
N GLU A 75 12.81 22.05 25.83
CA GLU A 75 12.98 21.50 27.18
C GLU A 75 13.80 22.43 28.07
N GLU A 76 14.94 22.93 27.59
CA GLU A 76 15.79 23.88 28.30
C GLU A 76 15.05 25.18 28.65
N LYS A 77 14.15 25.63 27.77
CA LYS A 77 13.31 26.82 27.97
C LYS A 77 12.07 26.56 28.82
N GLY A 78 11.87 25.33 29.31
CA GLY A 78 10.81 24.97 30.26
C GLY A 78 9.49 24.57 29.64
N ALA A 79 9.47 24.07 28.40
CA ALA A 79 8.27 23.47 27.81
C ALA A 79 7.71 22.33 28.67
N GLY A 80 6.40 22.18 28.67
CA GLY A 80 5.71 21.11 29.39
C GLY A 80 6.10 19.71 28.89
N ARG A 81 6.32 18.75 29.82
CA ARG A 81 6.94 17.45 29.53
C ARG A 81 6.09 16.49 28.66
N GLY A 82 4.79 16.51 28.76
CA GLY A 82 3.94 15.46 28.19
C GLY A 82 4.11 15.24 26.66
N ALA A 83 3.61 16.17 25.85
CA ALA A 83 3.72 16.10 24.41
C ALA A 83 5.16 16.21 23.91
N LEU A 84 5.96 17.09 24.53
CA LEU A 84 7.37 17.28 24.18
C LEU A 84 8.19 15.99 24.28
N GLU A 85 8.03 15.20 25.35
CA GLU A 85 8.76 13.94 25.54
C GLU A 85 8.39 12.92 24.45
N SER A 86 7.10 12.79 24.15
CA SER A 86 6.61 11.89 23.09
C SER A 86 7.17 12.29 21.73
N ASP A 87 7.07 13.56 21.35
CA ASP A 87 7.51 14.05 20.04
C ASP A 87 9.03 14.02 19.89
N SER A 88 9.76 14.33 20.97
CA SER A 88 11.23 14.23 21.01
C SER A 88 11.70 12.77 20.85
N ASN A 89 11.03 11.81 21.50
CA ASN A 89 11.35 10.40 21.36
C ASN A 89 11.07 9.91 19.93
N LEU A 90 9.94 10.31 19.35
CA LEU A 90 9.60 9.98 17.97
C LEU A 90 10.60 10.57 16.96
N ALA A 91 11.06 11.82 17.19
CA ALA A 91 12.06 12.44 16.33
C ALA A 91 13.42 11.73 16.41
N ARG A 92 13.85 11.32 17.62
CA ARG A 92 15.08 10.52 17.79
C ARG A 92 14.96 9.17 17.08
N ALA A 93 13.84 8.48 17.25
CA ALA A 93 13.57 7.22 16.56
C ALA A 93 13.62 7.38 15.03
N ALA A 94 12.99 8.43 14.49
CA ALA A 94 13.02 8.72 13.06
C ALA A 94 14.45 9.06 12.57
N ALA A 95 15.22 9.84 13.32
CA ALA A 95 16.61 10.13 13.02
C ALA A 95 17.49 8.87 13.01
N GLU A 96 17.27 7.96 13.97
CA GLU A 96 17.99 6.68 14.04
C GLU A 96 17.64 5.76 12.86
N GLU A 97 16.34 5.57 12.61
CA GLU A 97 15.86 4.66 11.55
C GLU A 97 16.20 5.15 10.15
N THR A 98 16.34 6.45 9.93
CA THR A 98 16.65 7.01 8.59
C THR A 98 18.13 7.34 8.39
N LYS A 99 18.97 7.09 9.41
CA LYS A 99 20.40 7.39 9.35
C LYS A 99 21.10 6.59 8.25
N GLY A 100 21.71 7.28 7.31
CA GLY A 100 22.45 6.70 6.20
C GLY A 100 21.58 6.16 5.07
N ASP A 101 20.28 6.49 5.06
CA ASP A 101 19.40 6.11 3.97
C ASP A 101 19.80 6.75 2.63
N SER A 102 19.54 6.02 1.56
CA SER A 102 19.62 6.53 0.20
C SER A 102 18.38 7.37 -0.12
N ILE A 103 18.59 8.53 -0.73
CA ILE A 103 17.52 9.48 -1.08
C ILE A 103 17.36 9.52 -2.59
N PHE A 104 16.12 9.44 -3.06
CA PHE A 104 15.74 9.54 -4.47
C PHE A 104 14.64 10.59 -4.60
N GLU A 105 14.66 11.33 -5.70
CA GLU A 105 13.67 12.38 -5.92
C GLU A 105 13.03 12.27 -7.30
N SER A 106 11.78 12.66 -7.39
CA SER A 106 11.04 12.92 -8.62
C SER A 106 10.49 14.35 -8.61
N ALA A 107 9.59 14.67 -9.53
CA ALA A 107 8.99 16.01 -9.58
C ALA A 107 8.24 16.36 -8.27
N HIS A 108 7.49 15.39 -7.71
CA HIS A 108 6.58 15.65 -6.59
C HIS A 108 6.89 14.83 -5.32
N PHE A 109 7.90 13.94 -5.36
CA PHE A 109 8.19 13.06 -4.23
C PHE A 109 9.67 13.04 -3.85
N VAL A 110 9.94 12.84 -2.55
CA VAL A 110 11.25 12.50 -1.99
C VAL A 110 11.13 11.15 -1.31
N LEU A 111 11.86 10.17 -1.81
CA LEU A 111 11.80 8.79 -1.31
C LEU A 111 13.10 8.42 -0.60
N ARG A 112 12.98 7.84 0.58
CA ARG A 112 14.10 7.28 1.37
C ARG A 112 13.98 5.78 1.48
N THR A 113 15.10 5.08 1.30
CA THR A 113 15.20 3.62 1.51
C THR A 113 16.52 3.27 2.17
N ARG A 114 16.58 2.11 2.81
CA ARG A 114 17.86 1.53 3.21
C ARG A 114 18.79 1.35 2.01
N PRO A 115 20.11 1.59 2.18
CA PRO A 115 21.10 1.30 1.13
C PRO A 115 21.11 -0.18 0.75
N GLY A 116 21.59 -0.50 -0.44
CA GLY A 116 21.68 -1.87 -0.95
C GLY A 116 20.39 -2.31 -1.65
N LYS A 117 19.86 -3.50 -1.33
CA LYS A 117 18.74 -4.09 -2.09
C LYS A 117 17.49 -3.20 -2.15
N ASP A 118 17.16 -2.47 -1.10
CA ASP A 118 15.94 -1.63 -1.07
C ASP A 118 16.01 -0.46 -2.04
N THR A 119 17.19 -0.05 -2.50
CA THR A 119 17.32 0.98 -3.55
C THR A 119 16.68 0.57 -4.88
N LEU A 120 16.47 -0.74 -5.07
CA LEU A 120 15.72 -1.28 -6.20
C LEU A 120 14.27 -0.77 -6.24
N LEU A 121 13.67 -0.49 -5.09
CA LEU A 121 12.27 -0.05 -4.99
C LEU A 121 12.05 1.36 -5.57
N ALA A 122 13.06 2.22 -5.50
CA ALA A 122 12.93 3.64 -5.78
C ALA A 122 12.37 3.97 -7.18
N PRO A 123 12.89 3.43 -8.30
CA PRO A 123 12.38 3.77 -9.63
C PRO A 123 10.93 3.34 -9.84
N TYR A 124 10.51 2.23 -9.24
CA TYR A 124 9.13 1.73 -9.37
C TYR A 124 8.15 2.54 -8.51
N ALA A 125 8.52 2.84 -7.26
CA ALA A 125 7.70 3.65 -6.37
C ALA A 125 7.49 5.06 -6.93
N LEU A 126 8.57 5.71 -7.39
CA LEU A 126 8.49 7.07 -7.93
C LEU A 126 7.68 7.10 -9.23
N ASP A 127 7.84 6.13 -10.13
CA ASP A 127 7.03 6.04 -11.36
C ASP A 127 5.53 5.85 -11.04
N ALA A 128 5.19 4.94 -10.12
CA ALA A 128 3.81 4.72 -9.70
C ALA A 128 3.21 5.95 -9.02
N LEU A 129 3.97 6.61 -8.14
CA LEU A 129 3.53 7.81 -7.44
C LEU A 129 3.33 9.01 -8.38
N GLU A 130 4.19 9.22 -9.37
CA GLU A 130 4.00 10.29 -10.35
C GLU A 130 2.77 10.04 -11.23
N LYS A 131 2.50 8.79 -11.60
CA LYS A 131 1.27 8.40 -12.29
C LYS A 131 0.04 8.60 -11.38
N ALA A 132 0.15 8.24 -10.11
CA ALA A 132 -0.89 8.48 -9.11
C ALA A 132 -1.14 9.99 -8.93
N TRP A 133 -0.08 10.79 -8.84
CA TRP A 133 -0.19 12.24 -8.77
C TRP A 133 -1.00 12.81 -9.92
N ALA A 134 -0.66 12.47 -11.16
CA ALA A 134 -1.35 12.98 -12.36
C ALA A 134 -2.85 12.65 -12.36
N GLY A 135 -3.24 11.49 -11.81
CA GLY A 135 -4.64 11.08 -11.70
C GLY A 135 -5.34 11.66 -10.48
N LEU A 136 -4.79 11.40 -9.29
CA LEU A 136 -5.46 11.66 -8.01
C LEU A 136 -5.59 13.14 -7.67
N THR A 137 -4.57 13.96 -8.00
CA THR A 137 -4.65 15.41 -7.74
C THR A 137 -5.75 16.06 -8.57
N LYS A 138 -5.94 15.61 -9.81
CA LYS A 138 -7.03 16.03 -10.67
C LYS A 138 -8.38 15.53 -10.13
N ASP A 139 -8.45 14.25 -9.78
CA ASP A 139 -9.68 13.61 -9.32
C ASP A 139 -10.18 14.20 -7.99
N LEU A 140 -9.27 14.53 -7.07
CA LEU A 140 -9.60 15.13 -5.77
C LEU A 140 -9.59 16.68 -5.77
N GLY A 141 -9.11 17.31 -6.85
CA GLY A 141 -9.07 18.76 -6.97
C GLY A 141 -8.17 19.44 -5.92
N ILE A 142 -6.98 18.86 -5.66
CA ILE A 142 -5.98 19.40 -4.75
C ILE A 142 -4.58 19.17 -5.31
N GLN A 143 -3.69 20.15 -5.16
CA GLN A 143 -2.28 20.03 -5.52
C GLN A 143 -1.43 20.40 -4.31
N PRO A 144 -0.72 19.44 -3.70
CA PRO A 144 0.22 19.72 -2.62
C PRO A 144 1.30 20.71 -3.05
N ALA A 145 1.60 21.67 -2.19
CA ALA A 145 2.55 22.75 -2.49
C ALA A 145 4.03 22.32 -2.41
N HIS A 146 4.30 21.19 -1.75
CA HIS A 146 5.65 20.69 -1.49
C HIS A 146 5.79 19.24 -1.92
N LYS A 147 7.04 18.79 -2.17
CA LYS A 147 7.31 17.38 -2.40
C LYS A 147 6.89 16.54 -1.20
N ILE A 148 6.24 15.42 -1.47
CA ILE A 148 5.75 14.49 -0.45
C ILE A 148 6.83 13.48 -0.13
N ARG A 149 7.05 13.25 1.17
CA ARG A 149 8.03 12.29 1.66
C ARG A 149 7.47 10.88 1.68
N VAL A 150 8.28 9.94 1.22
CA VAL A 150 8.00 8.51 1.22
C VAL A 150 9.18 7.82 1.89
N GLU A 151 8.93 7.05 2.93
CA GLU A 151 9.96 6.37 3.70
C GLU A 151 9.69 4.88 3.74
N ILE A 152 10.62 4.08 3.20
CA ILE A 152 10.48 2.61 3.14
C ILE A 152 11.34 2.00 4.24
N TYR A 153 10.69 1.32 5.17
CA TYR A 153 11.30 0.67 6.34
C TYR A 153 11.50 -0.82 6.13
N GLU A 154 12.58 -1.37 6.64
CA GLU A 154 12.99 -2.75 6.37
C GLU A 154 12.19 -3.82 7.14
N SER A 155 11.43 -3.44 8.17
CA SER A 155 10.72 -4.39 9.04
C SER A 155 9.51 -3.77 9.74
N ALA A 156 8.63 -4.62 10.28
CA ALA A 156 7.54 -4.18 11.16
C ALA A 156 8.06 -3.46 12.41
N LYS A 157 9.22 -3.87 12.93
CA LYS A 157 9.85 -3.23 14.09
C LYS A 157 10.30 -1.81 13.77
N ALA A 158 10.94 -1.58 12.63
CA ALA A 158 11.36 -0.26 12.19
C ALA A 158 10.14 0.66 11.97
N LEU A 159 9.07 0.16 11.33
CA LEU A 159 7.82 0.92 11.17
C LEU A 159 7.18 1.26 12.54
N ALA A 160 7.15 0.32 13.48
CA ALA A 160 6.61 0.57 14.83
C ALA A 160 7.42 1.64 15.59
N HIS A 161 8.74 1.65 15.41
CA HIS A 161 9.63 2.59 16.10
C HIS A 161 9.36 4.06 15.71
N VAL A 162 8.89 4.30 14.48
CA VAL A 162 8.65 5.65 13.91
C VAL A 162 7.18 6.00 13.77
N SER A 163 6.29 5.18 14.29
CA SER A 163 4.84 5.35 14.17
C SER A 163 4.14 5.21 15.53
N PRO A 164 2.84 5.54 15.65
CA PRO A 164 2.11 5.35 16.90
C PRO A 164 1.71 3.89 17.15
N LEU A 165 2.00 2.96 16.22
CA LEU A 165 1.60 1.55 16.31
C LEU A 165 2.68 0.72 17.00
N THR A 166 2.26 -0.25 17.81
CA THR A 166 3.16 -1.27 18.34
C THR A 166 3.43 -2.37 17.30
N VAL A 167 4.53 -3.11 17.47
CA VAL A 167 4.86 -4.27 16.62
C VAL A 167 3.72 -5.30 16.61
N ASP A 168 3.09 -5.54 17.76
CA ASP A 168 1.97 -6.49 17.88
C ASP A 168 0.72 -5.99 17.13
N GLN A 169 0.42 -4.70 17.19
CA GLN A 169 -0.66 -4.10 16.40
C GLN A 169 -0.40 -4.27 14.91
N ILE A 170 0.79 -3.93 14.43
CA ILE A 170 1.20 -4.10 13.03
C ILE A 170 1.03 -5.56 12.57
N LYS A 171 1.55 -6.52 13.34
CA LYS A 171 1.49 -7.95 12.98
C LYS A 171 0.07 -8.54 13.07
N ASN A 172 -0.71 -8.13 14.05
CA ASN A 172 -2.06 -8.64 14.26
C ASN A 172 -3.07 -8.11 13.23
N SER A 173 -2.94 -6.85 12.84
CA SER A 173 -3.79 -6.23 11.82
C SER A 173 -3.30 -6.50 10.39
N GLY A 174 -2.01 -6.79 10.21
CA GLY A 174 -1.39 -6.83 8.90
C GLY A 174 -1.11 -5.44 8.32
N THR A 175 -0.98 -4.41 9.16
CA THR A 175 -0.62 -3.06 8.71
C THR A 175 0.80 -3.05 8.18
N ILE A 176 0.96 -2.69 6.92
CA ILE A 176 2.26 -2.64 6.21
C ILE A 176 2.65 -1.23 5.78
N ALA A 177 1.74 -0.30 5.90
CA ALA A 177 1.97 1.11 5.61
C ALA A 177 1.12 2.01 6.49
N LEU A 178 1.47 3.28 6.55
CA LEU A 178 0.77 4.29 7.33
C LEU A 178 1.09 5.67 6.78
N CYS A 179 0.06 6.47 6.53
CA CYS A 179 0.19 7.89 6.23
C CYS A 179 -0.01 8.71 7.50
N LYS A 180 1.06 9.31 8.02
CA LYS A 180 1.01 10.17 9.21
C LYS A 180 2.21 11.14 9.21
N TYR A 181 2.05 12.26 9.91
CA TYR A 181 3.11 13.27 10.02
C TYR A 181 3.56 13.78 8.65
N SER A 182 2.61 14.11 7.78
CA SER A 182 2.82 14.58 6.41
C SER A 182 3.79 13.70 5.59
N ARG A 183 3.82 12.38 5.85
CA ARG A 183 4.66 11.41 5.13
C ARG A 183 3.97 10.07 4.93
N LEU A 184 4.39 9.38 3.90
CA LEU A 184 4.00 8.00 3.61
C LEU A 184 5.08 7.08 4.18
N MET A 185 4.71 6.19 5.08
CA MET A 185 5.58 5.20 5.70
C MET A 185 5.17 3.82 5.22
N VAL A 186 6.11 3.06 4.65
CA VAL A 186 5.82 1.78 4.01
C VAL A 186 6.84 0.74 4.44
N THR A 187 6.40 -0.48 4.74
CA THR A 187 7.30 -1.60 5.00
C THR A 187 7.80 -2.18 3.68
N SER A 188 9.10 -2.41 3.53
CA SER A 188 9.67 -3.05 2.34
C SER A 188 9.01 -4.42 2.06
N PRO A 189 8.65 -4.74 0.80
CA PRO A 189 8.10 -6.04 0.45
C PRO A 189 8.98 -7.20 0.88
N LYS A 190 10.31 -7.01 0.93
CA LYS A 190 11.24 -8.03 1.41
C LYS A 190 11.03 -8.47 2.86
N ALA A 191 10.33 -7.67 3.67
CA ALA A 191 10.03 -8.01 5.06
C ALA A 191 8.98 -9.12 5.20
N LEU A 192 8.18 -9.34 4.15
CA LEU A 192 7.13 -10.35 4.12
C LEU A 192 7.59 -11.59 3.37
N LEU A 193 7.02 -12.75 3.72
CA LEU A 193 7.41 -14.04 3.13
C LEU A 193 7.11 -14.12 1.63
N ARG A 194 6.04 -13.44 1.16
CA ARG A 194 5.56 -13.49 -0.24
C ARG A 194 5.39 -12.10 -0.87
N GLY A 195 5.98 -11.06 -0.26
CA GLY A 195 5.66 -9.71 -0.68
C GLY A 195 4.20 -9.31 -0.41
N TYR A 196 3.72 -8.29 -1.09
CA TYR A 196 2.34 -7.77 -1.03
C TYR A 196 2.17 -6.72 -2.15
N PRO A 197 0.96 -6.27 -2.51
CA PRO A 197 0.74 -5.22 -3.54
C PRO A 197 1.29 -3.86 -3.11
N TRP A 198 2.62 -3.75 -3.00
CA TRP A 198 3.30 -2.61 -2.38
C TRP A 198 3.16 -1.30 -3.17
N LEU A 199 3.07 -1.35 -4.51
CA LEU A 199 2.85 -0.15 -5.32
C LEU A 199 1.43 0.38 -5.15
N ASP A 200 0.44 -0.50 -5.08
CA ASP A 200 -0.94 -0.11 -4.79
C ASP A 200 -1.03 0.43 -3.36
N THR A 201 -0.30 -0.17 -2.40
CA THR A 201 -0.20 0.32 -1.01
C THR A 201 0.45 1.71 -0.93
N VAL A 202 1.53 1.97 -1.66
CA VAL A 202 2.15 3.30 -1.71
C VAL A 202 1.18 4.34 -2.27
N SER A 203 0.41 3.99 -3.30
CA SER A 203 -0.64 4.85 -3.85
C SER A 203 -1.81 5.04 -2.87
N HIS A 204 -2.18 4.00 -2.10
CA HIS A 204 -3.17 4.06 -1.03
C HIS A 204 -2.79 5.11 0.03
N GLU A 205 -1.55 5.08 0.51
CA GLU A 205 -1.05 6.07 1.47
C GLU A 205 -1.03 7.49 0.88
N PHE A 206 -0.77 7.60 -0.42
CA PHE A 206 -0.86 8.89 -1.09
C PHE A 206 -2.30 9.43 -1.17
N VAL A 207 -3.31 8.56 -1.33
CA VAL A 207 -4.72 8.99 -1.22
C VAL A 207 -5.01 9.53 0.17
N HIS A 208 -4.56 8.85 1.24
CA HIS A 208 -4.70 9.37 2.61
C HIS A 208 -4.08 10.76 2.77
N TYR A 209 -2.89 10.98 2.20
CA TYR A 209 -2.25 12.28 2.21
C TYR A 209 -3.15 13.36 1.59
N LEU A 210 -3.67 13.11 0.39
CA LEU A 210 -4.51 14.06 -0.33
C LEU A 210 -5.85 14.30 0.38
N VAL A 211 -6.49 13.24 0.88
CA VAL A 211 -7.78 13.32 1.60
C VAL A 211 -7.61 14.07 2.92
N THR A 212 -6.53 13.83 3.67
CA THR A 212 -6.24 14.54 4.92
C THR A 212 -6.03 16.03 4.66
N GLN A 213 -5.22 16.38 3.67
CA GLN A 213 -4.93 17.77 3.34
C GLN A 213 -6.17 18.50 2.82
N LYS A 214 -6.91 17.90 1.86
CA LYS A 214 -8.15 18.49 1.31
C LYS A 214 -9.25 18.58 2.35
N GLY A 215 -9.43 17.52 3.12
CA GLY A 215 -10.45 17.41 4.17
C GLY A 215 -10.07 18.10 5.47
N ARG A 216 -8.87 18.72 5.57
CA ARG A 216 -8.37 19.34 6.80
C ARG A 216 -8.49 18.42 8.02
N ASN A 217 -8.18 17.13 7.80
CA ASN A 217 -8.25 16.05 8.81
C ASN A 217 -9.65 15.85 9.45
N THR A 218 -10.73 16.21 8.77
CA THR A 218 -12.12 16.04 9.27
C THR A 218 -12.81 14.79 8.75
N VAL A 219 -12.22 14.12 7.74
CA VAL A 219 -12.81 12.93 7.13
C VAL A 219 -12.68 11.72 8.07
N PRO A 220 -13.78 11.03 8.43
CA PRO A 220 -13.71 9.89 9.34
C PRO A 220 -12.98 8.70 8.72
N ILE A 221 -12.40 7.84 9.57
CA ILE A 221 -11.52 6.74 9.14
C ILE A 221 -12.18 5.84 8.09
N TRP A 222 -13.42 5.44 8.27
CA TRP A 222 -14.08 4.55 7.32
C TRP A 222 -14.19 5.12 5.89
N LEU A 223 -14.39 6.45 5.78
CA LEU A 223 -14.40 7.13 4.48
C LEU A 223 -12.99 7.31 3.93
N GLN A 224 -12.01 7.64 4.78
CA GLN A 224 -10.61 7.73 4.37
C GLN A 224 -10.12 6.40 3.80
N GLU A 225 -10.32 5.29 4.53
CA GLU A 225 -9.92 3.96 4.10
C GLU A 225 -10.67 3.51 2.84
N GLY A 226 -11.96 3.83 2.77
CA GLY A 226 -12.77 3.52 1.60
C GLY A 226 -12.32 4.27 0.34
N LEU A 227 -12.03 5.56 0.45
CA LEU A 227 -11.48 6.37 -0.65
C LEU A 227 -10.10 5.86 -1.05
N ALA A 228 -9.23 5.58 -0.08
CA ALA A 228 -7.89 5.08 -0.33
C ALA A 228 -7.93 3.72 -1.03
N LYS A 229 -8.74 2.77 -0.54
CA LYS A 229 -8.90 1.45 -1.15
C LYS A 229 -9.51 1.51 -2.55
N PHE A 230 -10.48 2.39 -2.78
CA PHE A 230 -11.11 2.56 -4.08
C PHE A 230 -10.19 3.22 -5.12
N LEU A 231 -9.32 4.14 -4.69
CA LEU A 231 -8.46 4.94 -5.56
C LEU A 231 -7.02 4.43 -5.64
N GLU A 232 -6.59 3.45 -4.83
CA GLU A 232 -5.19 2.97 -4.75
C GLU A 232 -4.62 2.51 -6.11
N THR A 233 -5.47 1.99 -7.00
CA THR A 233 -5.07 1.54 -8.33
C THR A 233 -5.10 2.63 -9.40
N ARG A 234 -5.38 3.90 -9.04
CA ARG A 234 -5.53 5.01 -9.97
C ARG A 234 -4.28 5.29 -10.81
N TRP A 235 -3.11 4.96 -10.29
CA TRP A 235 -1.83 5.04 -11.01
C TRP A 235 -1.76 4.11 -12.24
N ARG A 236 -2.60 3.07 -12.31
CA ARG A 236 -2.75 2.18 -13.46
C ARG A 236 -3.72 2.73 -14.52
N GLY A 237 -4.29 3.92 -14.32
CA GLY A 237 -5.15 4.63 -15.27
C GLY A 237 -6.65 4.57 -15.00
N THR A 238 -7.15 3.62 -14.22
CA THR A 238 -8.57 3.46 -13.91
C THR A 238 -8.84 3.62 -12.42
N PRO A 239 -9.85 4.40 -11.99
CA PRO A 239 -10.29 4.41 -10.61
C PRO A 239 -11.08 3.12 -10.30
N GLY A 240 -10.79 2.54 -9.15
CA GLY A 240 -11.59 1.46 -8.58
C GLY A 240 -11.71 0.23 -9.46
N MET A 241 -10.79 -0.70 -9.37
CA MET A 241 -10.97 -2.04 -9.94
C MET A 241 -12.21 -2.70 -9.31
N ALA A 242 -12.77 -3.71 -9.98
CA ALA A 242 -13.83 -4.50 -9.36
C ALA A 242 -13.30 -5.11 -8.05
N VAL A 243 -14.12 -5.12 -6.99
CA VAL A 243 -13.79 -5.86 -5.76
C VAL A 243 -13.36 -7.26 -6.18
N ASP A 244 -12.18 -7.68 -5.76
CA ASP A 244 -11.66 -8.99 -6.11
C ASP A 244 -12.59 -10.12 -5.61
N GLU A 245 -12.50 -11.28 -6.24
CA GLU A 245 -13.43 -12.38 -5.94
C GLU A 245 -13.37 -12.84 -4.48
N MET A 246 -12.19 -12.74 -3.85
CA MET A 246 -11.99 -13.14 -2.46
C MET A 246 -12.65 -12.15 -1.50
N SER A 247 -12.42 -10.87 -1.68
CA SER A 247 -13.05 -9.79 -0.91
C SER A 247 -14.56 -9.80 -1.09
N LEU A 248 -15.05 -10.04 -2.31
CA LEU A 248 -16.48 -10.17 -2.57
C LEU A 248 -17.10 -11.38 -1.85
N ALA A 249 -16.43 -12.52 -1.85
CA ALA A 249 -16.90 -13.72 -1.15
C ALA A 249 -16.93 -13.49 0.37
N LEU A 250 -15.92 -12.82 0.92
CA LEU A 250 -15.86 -12.44 2.34
C LEU A 250 -17.02 -11.51 2.72
N LEU A 251 -17.27 -10.47 1.93
CA LEU A 251 -18.38 -9.55 2.09
C LEU A 251 -19.73 -10.24 2.08
N GLN A 252 -19.99 -11.08 1.08
CA GLN A 252 -21.26 -11.80 0.93
C GLN A 252 -21.49 -12.79 2.07
N ASP A 253 -20.44 -13.45 2.55
CA ASP A 253 -20.54 -14.37 3.69
C ASP A 253 -20.86 -13.60 4.98
N ALA A 254 -20.18 -12.47 5.22
CA ALA A 254 -20.44 -11.60 6.36
C ALA A 254 -21.86 -11.01 6.32
N ALA A 255 -22.32 -10.54 5.16
CA ALA A 255 -23.67 -10.01 4.98
C ALA A 255 -24.75 -11.06 5.29
N ARG A 256 -24.60 -12.28 4.76
CA ARG A 256 -25.54 -13.39 5.02
C ARG A 256 -25.58 -13.79 6.50
N LYS A 257 -24.47 -13.69 7.22
CA LYS A 257 -24.36 -14.05 8.64
C LYS A 257 -24.69 -12.89 9.58
N GLY A 258 -25.02 -11.71 9.06
CA GLY A 258 -25.24 -10.51 9.88
C GLY A 258 -23.98 -10.05 10.64
N LYS A 259 -22.78 -10.29 10.06
CA LYS A 259 -21.48 -10.03 10.69
C LYS A 259 -20.73 -8.86 10.06
N LEU A 260 -21.42 -8.01 9.30
CA LEU A 260 -20.82 -6.78 8.80
C LEU A 260 -20.40 -5.88 9.97
N ILE A 261 -19.27 -5.22 9.83
CA ILE A 261 -18.67 -4.35 10.85
C ILE A 261 -19.32 -2.97 10.74
N PRO A 262 -19.94 -2.42 11.80
CA PRO A 262 -20.44 -1.05 11.77
C PRO A 262 -19.31 -0.04 11.50
N PHE A 263 -19.53 0.95 10.65
CA PHE A 263 -18.51 1.96 10.31
C PHE A 263 -17.93 2.67 11.54
N ALA A 264 -18.76 2.95 12.55
CA ALA A 264 -18.31 3.52 13.82
C ALA A 264 -17.26 2.66 14.57
N LYS A 265 -17.25 1.33 14.36
CA LYS A 265 -16.25 0.44 14.99
C LYS A 265 -14.91 0.42 14.25
N MET A 266 -14.80 1.07 13.12
CA MET A 266 -13.55 1.23 12.38
C MET A 266 -12.71 2.41 12.89
N HIS A 267 -13.27 3.23 13.77
CA HIS A 267 -12.56 4.32 14.46
C HIS A 267 -11.79 3.78 15.68
N PRO A 268 -10.59 4.27 16.01
CA PRO A 268 -9.81 5.30 15.32
C PRO A 268 -8.93 4.76 14.19
N SER A 269 -8.92 3.45 13.94
CA SER A 269 -8.17 2.82 12.84
C SER A 269 -8.65 1.39 12.60
N ILE A 270 -8.74 0.98 11.34
CA ILE A 270 -8.96 -0.43 10.94
C ILE A 270 -7.81 -1.33 11.45
N ALA A 271 -6.57 -0.79 11.57
CA ALA A 271 -5.43 -1.50 12.13
C ALA A 271 -5.61 -1.93 13.59
N MET A 272 -6.56 -1.36 14.32
CA MET A 272 -6.89 -1.74 15.70
C MET A 272 -7.92 -2.88 15.79
N LEU A 273 -8.45 -3.36 14.68
CA LEU A 273 -9.32 -4.53 14.67
C LEU A 273 -8.55 -5.78 15.14
N PRO A 274 -9.21 -6.71 15.86
CA PRO A 274 -8.53 -7.80 16.54
C PRO A 274 -7.78 -8.78 15.63
N THR A 275 -8.18 -8.91 14.37
CA THR A 275 -7.61 -9.91 13.45
C THR A 275 -7.46 -9.35 12.02
N GLN A 276 -6.50 -9.88 11.27
CA GLN A 276 -6.34 -9.56 9.84
C GLN A 276 -7.59 -9.89 9.01
N GLU A 277 -8.36 -10.92 9.40
CA GLU A 277 -9.62 -11.27 8.73
C GLU A 277 -10.68 -10.18 8.91
N GLN A 278 -10.80 -9.63 10.12
CA GLN A 278 -11.71 -8.50 10.37
C GLN A 278 -11.23 -7.22 9.67
N ALA A 279 -9.94 -6.95 9.65
CA ALA A 279 -9.38 -5.84 8.90
C ALA A 279 -9.67 -5.97 7.39
N ALA A 280 -9.45 -7.15 6.80
CA ALA A 280 -9.75 -7.41 5.40
C ALA A 280 -11.26 -7.26 5.08
N LEU A 281 -12.14 -7.71 6.00
CA LEU A 281 -13.58 -7.50 5.86
C LEU A 281 -13.93 -6.00 5.89
N ALA A 282 -13.37 -5.24 6.84
CA ALA A 282 -13.60 -3.80 6.95
C ALA A 282 -13.16 -3.07 5.68
N PHE A 283 -11.97 -3.38 5.13
CA PHE A 283 -11.50 -2.81 3.85
C PHE A 283 -12.46 -3.12 2.69
N ALA A 284 -12.93 -4.37 2.59
CA ALA A 284 -13.88 -4.74 1.56
C ALA A 284 -15.24 -4.01 1.72
N GLU A 285 -15.69 -3.79 2.96
CA GLU A 285 -16.91 -3.06 3.27
C GLU A 285 -16.82 -1.59 2.86
N VAL A 286 -15.75 -0.90 3.26
CA VAL A 286 -15.59 0.54 2.96
C VAL A 286 -15.33 0.77 1.47
N GLU A 287 -14.61 -0.11 0.79
CA GLU A 287 -14.46 -0.06 -0.67
C GLU A 287 -15.81 -0.19 -1.39
N ALA A 288 -16.65 -1.15 -0.98
CA ALA A 288 -17.97 -1.34 -1.56
C ALA A 288 -18.88 -0.12 -1.31
N ALA A 289 -18.75 0.53 -0.16
CA ALA A 289 -19.51 1.74 0.18
C ALA A 289 -19.11 2.92 -0.73
N ILE A 290 -17.81 3.18 -0.90
CA ILE A 290 -17.32 4.24 -1.82
C ILE A 290 -17.68 3.92 -3.27
N ARG A 291 -17.60 2.67 -3.68
CA ARG A 291 -18.02 2.25 -5.03
C ARG A 291 -19.48 2.58 -5.29
N LEU A 292 -20.37 2.38 -4.32
CA LEU A 292 -21.78 2.74 -4.45
C LEU A 292 -21.97 4.25 -4.60
N LEU A 293 -21.23 5.07 -3.85
CA LEU A 293 -21.22 6.53 -4.00
C LEU A 293 -20.72 6.93 -5.40
N TYR A 294 -19.62 6.34 -5.84
CA TYR A 294 -19.06 6.62 -7.17
C TYR A 294 -20.01 6.22 -8.30
N GLN A 295 -20.72 5.11 -8.19
CA GLN A 295 -21.71 4.68 -9.19
C GLN A 295 -22.87 5.66 -9.32
N ARG A 296 -23.19 6.40 -8.28
CA ARG A 296 -24.27 7.39 -8.25
C ARG A 296 -23.86 8.74 -8.83
N GLY A 297 -22.74 9.28 -8.37
CA GLY A 297 -22.34 10.66 -8.67
C GLY A 297 -20.95 10.80 -9.31
N GLY A 298 -20.31 9.68 -9.63
CA GLY A 298 -18.98 9.68 -10.24
C GLY A 298 -17.90 10.28 -9.34
N GLN A 299 -16.80 10.70 -9.96
CA GLN A 299 -15.68 11.32 -9.25
C GLN A 299 -16.08 12.64 -8.57
N ALA A 300 -16.98 13.41 -9.16
CA ALA A 300 -17.42 14.68 -8.60
C ALA A 300 -18.04 14.50 -7.20
N ALA A 301 -18.89 13.47 -7.00
CA ALA A 301 -19.49 13.19 -5.71
C ALA A 301 -18.45 12.88 -4.62
N LEU A 302 -17.38 12.15 -4.95
CA LEU A 302 -16.29 11.87 -4.00
C LEU A 302 -15.50 13.14 -3.65
N THR A 303 -15.28 14.01 -4.63
CA THR A 303 -14.59 15.29 -4.42
C THR A 303 -15.40 16.24 -3.55
N GLU A 304 -16.71 16.34 -3.81
CA GLU A 304 -17.64 17.15 -3.04
C GLU A 304 -17.81 16.64 -1.62
N LEU A 305 -17.88 15.30 -1.43
CA LEU A 305 -17.94 14.65 -0.11
C LEU A 305 -16.82 15.13 0.80
N VAL A 306 -15.56 15.08 0.33
CA VAL A 306 -14.40 15.53 1.10
C VAL A 306 -14.44 17.04 1.35
N SER A 307 -14.85 17.82 0.36
CA SER A 307 -14.95 19.29 0.48
C SER A 307 -16.05 19.73 1.47
N ALA A 308 -17.18 19.03 1.50
CA ALA A 308 -18.28 19.32 2.42
C ALA A 308 -17.86 19.08 3.89
N MET A 309 -17.14 18.00 4.14
CA MET A 309 -16.59 17.72 5.49
C MET A 309 -15.52 18.75 5.89
N ALA A 310 -14.65 19.15 4.97
CA ALA A 310 -13.69 20.24 5.21
C ALA A 310 -14.37 21.57 5.57
N ALA A 311 -15.60 21.80 5.08
CA ALA A 311 -16.44 22.96 5.41
C ALA A 311 -17.24 22.78 6.71
N GLY A 312 -17.07 21.67 7.45
CA GLY A 312 -17.72 21.42 8.75
C GLY A 312 -19.02 20.61 8.68
N MET A 313 -19.36 20.04 7.52
CA MET A 313 -20.51 19.14 7.41
C MET A 313 -20.20 17.81 8.11
N SER A 314 -21.21 17.20 8.76
CA SER A 314 -21.08 15.84 9.30
C SER A 314 -20.86 14.81 8.17
N ASP A 315 -20.26 13.68 8.49
CA ASP A 315 -20.07 12.60 7.51
C ASP A 315 -21.39 12.03 7.01
N GLU A 316 -22.39 11.88 7.89
CA GLU A 316 -23.74 11.43 7.51
C GLU A 316 -24.41 12.38 6.52
N ASP A 317 -24.35 13.69 6.75
CA ASP A 317 -24.92 14.70 5.87
C ASP A 317 -24.15 14.79 4.54
N ALA A 318 -22.82 14.73 4.59
CA ALA A 318 -21.98 14.76 3.40
C ALA A 318 -22.22 13.52 2.51
N VAL A 319 -22.36 12.33 3.12
CA VAL A 319 -22.73 11.10 2.38
C VAL A 319 -24.16 11.21 1.84
N ALA A 320 -25.10 11.74 2.62
CA ALA A 320 -26.47 11.93 2.15
C ALA A 320 -26.53 12.87 0.94
N GLN A 321 -25.77 13.96 0.97
CA GLN A 321 -25.64 14.88 -0.16
C GLN A 321 -25.03 14.19 -1.39
N ALA A 322 -23.91 13.49 -1.23
CA ALA A 322 -23.21 12.81 -2.32
C ALA A 322 -24.04 11.66 -2.91
N TYR A 323 -24.81 10.96 -2.08
CA TYR A 323 -25.67 9.85 -2.50
C TYR A 323 -27.02 10.30 -3.07
N GLY A 324 -27.49 11.50 -2.72
CA GLY A 324 -28.81 12.04 -3.09
C GLY A 324 -29.98 11.44 -2.31
N LYS A 325 -29.73 10.79 -1.18
CA LYS A 325 -30.72 10.22 -0.25
C LYS A 325 -30.15 10.28 1.18
N SER A 326 -30.99 10.03 2.21
CA SER A 326 -30.52 9.99 3.60
C SER A 326 -29.41 8.95 3.81
N PHE A 327 -28.56 9.17 4.82
CA PHE A 327 -27.51 8.23 5.22
C PHE A 327 -28.08 6.83 5.54
N HIS A 328 -29.20 6.78 6.25
CA HIS A 328 -29.89 5.51 6.52
C HIS A 328 -30.27 4.77 5.22
N GLN A 329 -30.77 5.50 4.20
CA GLN A 329 -31.08 4.88 2.91
C GLN A 329 -29.83 4.44 2.16
N PHE A 330 -28.73 5.20 2.24
CA PHE A 330 -27.41 4.78 1.72
C PHE A 330 -26.96 3.46 2.35
N GLU A 331 -26.99 3.35 3.70
CA GLU A 331 -26.62 2.10 4.38
C GLU A 331 -27.53 0.92 3.96
N ALA A 332 -28.82 1.14 3.84
CA ALA A 332 -29.77 0.10 3.43
C ALA A 332 -29.49 -0.36 1.98
N ASP A 333 -29.29 0.59 1.05
CA ASP A 333 -28.97 0.29 -0.35
C ASP A 333 -27.60 -0.43 -0.46
N TRP A 334 -26.60 0.02 0.31
CA TRP A 334 -25.27 -0.63 0.37
C TRP A 334 -25.36 -2.06 0.90
N ARG A 335 -26.04 -2.31 2.00
CA ARG A 335 -26.25 -3.66 2.55
C ARG A 335 -26.96 -4.56 1.56
N ALA A 336 -27.96 -4.06 0.85
CA ALA A 336 -28.68 -4.78 -0.19
C ALA A 336 -27.76 -5.13 -1.39
N GLU A 337 -26.91 -4.20 -1.82
CA GLU A 337 -25.97 -4.42 -2.91
C GLU A 337 -24.90 -5.48 -2.54
N VAL A 338 -24.34 -5.39 -1.34
CA VAL A 338 -23.36 -6.36 -0.82
C VAL A 338 -23.96 -7.76 -0.69
N ALA A 339 -25.22 -7.87 -0.27
CA ALA A 339 -25.92 -9.14 -0.12
C ALA A 339 -26.36 -9.76 -1.46
N ARG A 340 -26.35 -8.99 -2.57
CA ARG A 340 -26.86 -9.44 -3.86
C ARG A 340 -26.00 -10.57 -4.46
N PRO A 341 -26.59 -11.75 -4.75
CA PRO A 341 -25.87 -12.81 -5.46
C PRO A 341 -25.47 -12.34 -6.86
N ARG A 342 -24.20 -12.47 -7.25
CA ARG A 342 -23.77 -12.23 -8.64
C ARG A 342 -23.86 -13.53 -9.43
N ALA A 343 -24.44 -13.47 -10.63
CA ALA A 343 -24.74 -14.61 -11.50
C ALA A 343 -23.52 -15.45 -11.97
N LYS A 344 -22.29 -14.98 -11.71
CA LYS A 344 -21.04 -15.69 -12.02
C LYS A 344 -20.35 -16.32 -10.80
N ALA A 345 -20.95 -16.32 -9.62
CA ALA A 345 -20.43 -17.12 -8.54
C ALA A 345 -20.56 -18.61 -8.94
N VAL A 346 -19.43 -19.17 -9.34
CA VAL A 346 -19.27 -20.62 -9.58
C VAL A 346 -20.03 -21.38 -8.49
N SER A 347 -20.82 -22.38 -8.91
CA SER A 347 -21.64 -23.27 -8.10
C SER A 347 -21.18 -23.36 -6.64
N GLN A 348 -21.87 -22.63 -5.76
CA GLN A 348 -21.49 -22.37 -4.36
C GLN A 348 -21.56 -23.59 -3.42
N LYS A 349 -21.77 -24.79 -3.95
CA LYS A 349 -21.94 -26.00 -3.10
C LYS A 349 -20.67 -26.41 -2.34
N ASN A 350 -19.48 -25.88 -2.69
CA ASN A 350 -18.20 -26.26 -2.07
C ASN A 350 -17.23 -25.09 -1.82
N VAL A 351 -17.66 -23.83 -1.92
CA VAL A 351 -16.78 -22.70 -1.61
C VAL A 351 -16.66 -22.59 -0.09
N ARG A 352 -15.51 -22.99 0.44
CA ARG A 352 -15.15 -22.63 1.81
C ARG A 352 -15.06 -21.11 1.89
N PRO A 353 -15.39 -20.48 3.05
CA PRO A 353 -15.23 -19.03 3.21
C PRO A 353 -13.84 -18.63 2.76
N ALA A 354 -13.76 -17.59 1.95
CA ALA A 354 -12.48 -17.00 1.56
C ALA A 354 -11.77 -16.60 2.87
N VAL A 355 -10.65 -17.24 3.14
CA VAL A 355 -9.79 -16.84 4.25
C VAL A 355 -8.93 -15.74 3.68
N ALA A 356 -9.03 -14.53 4.25
CA ALA A 356 -8.16 -13.43 3.88
C ALA A 356 -6.70 -13.90 3.90
N LYS A 357 -5.93 -13.56 2.87
CA LYS A 357 -4.50 -13.87 2.82
C LYS A 357 -3.82 -13.26 4.04
N LYS A 358 -3.27 -14.11 4.90
CA LYS A 358 -2.53 -13.66 6.05
C LYS A 358 -1.15 -13.15 5.62
N LEU A 359 -0.85 -11.89 5.91
CA LEU A 359 0.49 -11.34 5.77
C LEU A 359 1.40 -11.96 6.83
N VAL A 360 2.51 -12.57 6.40
CA VAL A 360 3.47 -13.24 7.27
C VAL A 360 4.81 -12.54 7.14
N PHE A 361 5.27 -11.92 8.22
CA PHE A 361 6.59 -11.32 8.29
C PHE A 361 7.67 -12.42 8.35
N LYS A 362 8.78 -12.24 7.61
CA LYS A 362 9.88 -13.22 7.57
C LYS A 362 10.46 -13.51 8.94
N GLU A 363 10.53 -12.52 9.81
CA GLU A 363 11.03 -12.67 11.19
C GLU A 363 10.19 -13.65 12.03
N ASP A 364 8.91 -13.84 11.70
CA ASP A 364 8.00 -14.78 12.38
C ASP A 364 7.91 -16.14 11.68
N ALA A 365 8.50 -16.29 10.52
CA ALA A 365 8.35 -17.48 9.67
C ALA A 365 9.13 -18.71 10.17
N LYS A 366 9.92 -18.60 11.25
CA LYS A 366 10.72 -19.67 11.92
C LYS A 366 10.94 -20.92 11.06
N GLY A 367 11.88 -20.85 10.11
CA GLY A 367 12.27 -22.00 9.29
C GLY A 367 11.30 -22.39 8.16
N ARG A 368 10.24 -21.62 7.89
CA ARG A 368 9.43 -21.74 6.68
C ARG A 368 10.13 -21.03 5.53
N THR A 369 11.12 -21.70 4.96
CA THR A 369 11.97 -21.10 3.91
C THR A 369 11.49 -21.41 2.50
N ASP A 370 10.47 -22.25 2.30
CA ASP A 370 9.99 -22.59 0.96
C ASP A 370 8.53 -22.18 0.75
N PRO A 371 8.29 -21.11 -0.05
CA PRO A 371 6.95 -20.79 -0.56
C PRO A 371 6.38 -21.90 -1.46
N GLY A 372 7.23 -22.85 -1.88
CA GLY A 372 6.92 -23.97 -2.77
C GLY A 372 6.40 -25.23 -2.07
N GLU A 373 6.48 -25.33 -0.74
CA GLU A 373 5.84 -26.44 -0.07
C GLU A 373 4.31 -26.31 -0.14
N LEU A 374 3.64 -27.41 -0.51
CA LEU A 374 2.20 -27.57 -0.40
C LEU A 374 1.79 -27.35 1.07
N ALA A 375 1.67 -26.08 1.47
CA ALA A 375 1.19 -25.75 2.80
C ALA A 375 -0.18 -26.41 3.04
N PRO A 376 -0.53 -26.79 4.27
CA PRO A 376 -1.85 -27.35 4.60
C PRO A 376 -3.03 -26.51 4.10
N ALA A 377 -2.82 -25.19 3.90
CA ALA A 377 -3.81 -24.28 3.34
C ALA A 377 -4.14 -24.56 1.86
N HIS A 378 -3.17 -24.95 1.03
CA HIS A 378 -3.42 -25.30 -0.37
C HIS A 378 -4.06 -26.69 -0.52
N GLY A 379 -3.96 -27.54 0.50
CA GLY A 379 -4.62 -28.82 0.51
C GLY A 379 -6.12 -28.79 0.79
N ALA A 380 -6.69 -27.63 1.15
CA ALA A 380 -8.11 -27.52 1.43
C ALA A 380 -9.00 -27.52 0.17
N GLU A 381 -8.44 -27.12 -0.97
CA GLU A 381 -9.14 -27.03 -2.25
C GLU A 381 -9.11 -28.34 -3.04
N LEU A 382 -8.19 -29.25 -2.70
CA LEU A 382 -8.07 -30.57 -3.30
C LEU A 382 -8.80 -31.62 -2.47
N ASP A 383 -9.54 -32.51 -3.14
CA ASP A 383 -10.04 -33.73 -2.50
C ASP A 383 -8.89 -34.72 -2.17
N ALA A 384 -9.19 -35.86 -1.55
CA ALA A 384 -8.17 -36.83 -1.14
C ALA A 384 -7.37 -37.40 -2.34
N ASP A 385 -8.04 -37.56 -3.50
CA ASP A 385 -7.41 -38.05 -4.72
C ASP A 385 -6.56 -36.96 -5.38
N GLY A 386 -7.04 -35.73 -5.39
CA GLY A 386 -6.29 -34.56 -5.85
C GLY A 386 -5.01 -34.33 -5.03
N LYS A 387 -5.08 -34.49 -3.70
CA LYS A 387 -3.89 -34.43 -2.83
C LYS A 387 -2.86 -35.51 -3.15
N ARG A 388 -3.33 -36.75 -3.36
CA ARG A 388 -2.45 -37.85 -3.78
C ARG A 388 -1.80 -37.58 -5.14
N ALA A 389 -2.57 -37.11 -6.10
CA ALA A 389 -2.07 -36.78 -7.43
C ALA A 389 -1.06 -35.63 -7.37
N ALA A 390 -1.32 -34.55 -6.64
CA ALA A 390 -0.38 -33.46 -6.45
C ALA A 390 0.93 -33.95 -5.82
N ARG A 391 0.86 -34.80 -4.78
CA ARG A 391 2.06 -35.37 -4.15
C ARG A 391 2.88 -36.25 -5.11
N LEU A 392 2.21 -37.06 -5.95
CA LEU A 392 2.90 -37.84 -6.99
C LEU A 392 3.52 -36.92 -8.04
N GLY A 393 2.80 -35.86 -8.41
CA GLY A 393 3.31 -34.80 -9.28
C GLY A 393 4.61 -34.21 -8.77
N GLU A 394 4.70 -33.84 -7.49
CA GLU A 394 5.92 -33.31 -6.85
C GLU A 394 7.10 -34.33 -6.94
N ILE A 395 6.83 -35.62 -6.69
CA ILE A 395 7.86 -36.66 -6.80
C ILE A 395 8.40 -36.77 -8.25
N PHE A 396 7.52 -36.73 -9.24
CA PHE A 396 7.94 -36.79 -10.64
C PHE A 396 8.61 -35.49 -11.09
N TYR A 397 8.13 -34.33 -10.63
CA TYR A 397 8.72 -33.03 -10.88
C TYR A 397 10.16 -32.96 -10.35
N ALA A 398 10.38 -33.33 -9.11
CA ALA A 398 11.72 -33.37 -8.50
C ALA A 398 12.69 -34.30 -9.26
N ARG A 399 12.15 -35.35 -9.88
CA ARG A 399 12.91 -36.30 -10.72
C ARG A 399 13.00 -35.89 -12.19
N ARG A 400 12.52 -34.68 -12.57
CA ARG A 400 12.44 -34.16 -13.94
C ARG A 400 11.71 -35.08 -14.91
N ARG A 401 10.77 -35.91 -14.40
CA ARG A 401 9.94 -36.78 -15.23
C ARG A 401 8.67 -36.03 -15.68
N TRP A 402 8.88 -35.08 -16.60
CA TRP A 402 7.90 -34.07 -16.97
C TRP A 402 6.56 -34.64 -17.45
N THR A 403 6.57 -35.67 -18.33
CA THR A 403 5.34 -36.29 -18.81
C THR A 403 4.51 -36.91 -17.67
N ALA A 404 5.18 -37.56 -16.72
CA ALA A 404 4.50 -38.13 -15.56
C ALA A 404 4.01 -37.04 -14.60
N ALA A 405 4.81 -35.98 -14.40
CA ALA A 405 4.41 -34.81 -13.60
C ALA A 405 3.17 -34.12 -14.18
N VAL A 406 3.16 -33.85 -15.48
CA VAL A 406 2.00 -33.29 -16.19
C VAL A 406 0.74 -34.11 -15.97
N ARG A 407 0.84 -35.45 -16.12
CA ARG A 407 -0.32 -36.34 -15.91
C ARG A 407 -0.87 -36.21 -14.49
N GLU A 408 -0.02 -36.27 -13.49
CA GLU A 408 -0.47 -36.26 -12.10
C GLU A 408 -0.96 -34.87 -11.66
N TYR A 409 -0.28 -33.80 -12.05
CA TYR A 409 -0.78 -32.43 -11.79
C TYR A 409 -2.08 -32.14 -12.56
N GLY A 410 -2.24 -32.64 -13.79
CA GLY A 410 -3.48 -32.55 -14.53
C GLY A 410 -4.65 -33.24 -13.79
N ARG A 411 -4.40 -34.42 -13.21
CA ARG A 411 -5.37 -35.10 -12.33
C ARG A 411 -5.69 -34.27 -11.08
N ALA A 412 -4.69 -33.67 -10.45
CA ALA A 412 -4.90 -32.82 -9.29
C ALA A 412 -5.77 -31.59 -9.63
N ARG A 413 -5.51 -30.91 -10.77
CA ARG A 413 -6.33 -29.78 -11.25
C ARG A 413 -7.79 -30.19 -11.49
N GLN A 414 -8.04 -31.37 -12.08
CA GLN A 414 -9.40 -31.90 -12.31
C GLN A 414 -10.13 -32.27 -11.02
N ARG A 415 -9.40 -32.52 -9.94
CA ARG A 415 -9.93 -32.88 -8.61
C ARG A 415 -9.99 -31.71 -7.64
N SER A 416 -9.77 -30.51 -8.15
CA SER A 416 -9.90 -29.28 -7.39
C SER A 416 -11.22 -28.58 -7.71
N SER A 417 -11.83 -27.99 -6.70
CA SER A 417 -13.02 -27.13 -6.87
C SER A 417 -12.67 -25.76 -7.45
N GLN A 418 -11.40 -25.39 -7.37
CA GLN A 418 -10.87 -24.11 -7.86
C GLN A 418 -9.41 -24.29 -8.31
N GLU A 419 -8.89 -23.38 -9.13
CA GLU A 419 -7.47 -23.43 -9.50
C GLU A 419 -6.59 -23.25 -8.27
N VAL A 420 -5.61 -24.13 -8.10
CA VAL A 420 -4.60 -24.06 -7.04
C VAL A 420 -3.32 -23.53 -7.66
N PRO A 421 -2.90 -22.27 -7.39
CA PRO A 421 -1.81 -21.61 -8.10
C PRO A 421 -0.51 -22.44 -8.13
N LEU A 422 -0.13 -23.05 -7.02
CA LEU A 422 1.06 -23.90 -6.96
C LEU A 422 0.97 -25.11 -7.91
N VAL A 423 -0.19 -25.79 -7.94
CA VAL A 423 -0.40 -26.96 -8.81
C VAL A 423 -0.40 -26.54 -10.28
N ALA A 424 -1.07 -25.42 -10.60
CA ALA A 424 -1.07 -24.85 -11.94
C ALA A 424 0.34 -24.45 -12.40
N ARG A 425 1.11 -23.81 -11.54
CA ARG A 425 2.50 -23.41 -11.81
C ARG A 425 3.42 -24.62 -12.05
N ARG A 426 3.33 -25.66 -11.23
CA ARG A 426 4.08 -26.92 -11.41
C ARG A 426 3.69 -27.65 -12.68
N TYR A 427 2.37 -27.69 -12.99
CA TYR A 427 1.84 -28.24 -14.25
C TYR A 427 2.38 -27.47 -15.44
N ALA A 428 2.25 -26.15 -15.43
CA ALA A 428 2.70 -25.29 -16.52
C ALA A 428 4.21 -25.36 -16.75
N PHE A 429 5.02 -25.35 -15.68
CA PHE A 429 6.46 -25.55 -15.82
C PHE A 429 6.79 -26.89 -16.47
N SER A 430 6.11 -27.96 -16.05
CA SER A 430 6.31 -29.28 -16.66
C SER A 430 5.90 -29.34 -18.13
N GLN A 431 4.80 -28.67 -18.49
CA GLN A 431 4.36 -28.51 -19.89
C GLN A 431 5.38 -27.72 -20.73
N MET A 432 5.91 -26.63 -20.16
CA MET A 432 6.95 -25.82 -20.80
C MET A 432 8.22 -26.65 -21.08
N GLN A 433 8.62 -27.54 -20.16
CA GLN A 433 9.77 -28.44 -20.37
C GLN A 433 9.54 -29.46 -21.49
N LEU A 434 8.28 -29.76 -21.81
CA LEU A 434 7.89 -30.62 -22.95
C LEU A 434 7.66 -29.83 -24.26
N GLY A 435 7.78 -28.50 -24.23
CA GLY A 435 7.51 -27.64 -25.39
C GLY A 435 6.02 -27.31 -25.60
N HIS A 436 5.15 -27.71 -24.70
CA HIS A 436 3.70 -27.49 -24.77
C HIS A 436 3.35 -26.11 -24.20
N LEU A 437 3.77 -25.04 -24.90
CA LEU A 437 3.60 -23.66 -24.45
C LEU A 437 2.13 -23.19 -24.37
N PRO A 438 1.21 -23.59 -25.28
CA PRO A 438 -0.20 -23.21 -25.16
C PRO A 438 -0.86 -23.71 -23.87
N GLU A 439 -0.61 -24.94 -23.47
CA GLU A 439 -1.16 -25.57 -22.27
C GLU A 439 -0.56 -24.94 -21.00
N ALA A 440 0.72 -24.57 -21.07
CA ALA A 440 1.36 -23.82 -19.98
C ALA A 440 0.75 -22.42 -19.83
N GLU A 441 0.49 -21.70 -20.94
CA GLU A 441 -0.13 -20.37 -20.91
C GLU A 441 -1.55 -20.43 -20.33
N GLU A 442 -2.38 -21.39 -20.77
CA GLU A 442 -3.74 -21.58 -20.27
C GLU A 442 -3.76 -21.79 -18.75
N ALA A 443 -2.91 -22.70 -18.25
CA ALA A 443 -2.85 -23.02 -16.82
C ALA A 443 -2.39 -21.81 -15.98
N LEU A 444 -1.38 -21.07 -16.45
CA LEU A 444 -0.89 -19.89 -15.75
C LEU A 444 -1.85 -18.72 -15.85
N GLY A 445 -2.50 -18.52 -16.99
CA GLY A 445 -3.56 -17.53 -17.15
C GLY A 445 -4.70 -17.73 -16.15
N SER A 446 -5.10 -18.99 -15.91
CA SER A 446 -6.07 -19.34 -14.88
C SER A 446 -5.54 -19.06 -13.48
N ALA A 447 -4.27 -19.40 -13.19
CA ALA A 447 -3.65 -19.17 -11.89
C ALA A 447 -3.54 -17.69 -11.54
N VAL A 448 -3.03 -16.85 -12.45
CA VAL A 448 -2.87 -15.40 -12.21
C VAL A 448 -4.20 -14.65 -12.18
N SER A 449 -5.22 -15.14 -12.88
CA SER A 449 -6.59 -14.60 -12.76
C SER A 449 -7.21 -14.92 -11.40
N ARG A 450 -6.88 -16.08 -10.83
CA ARG A 450 -7.34 -16.51 -9.51
C ARG A 450 -6.61 -15.80 -8.39
N ASP A 451 -5.31 -15.64 -8.53
CA ASP A 451 -4.43 -15.00 -7.56
C ASP A 451 -3.45 -14.06 -8.28
N PRO A 452 -3.86 -12.80 -8.54
CA PRO A 452 -2.99 -11.81 -9.19
C PRO A 452 -1.74 -11.47 -8.37
N GLU A 453 -1.76 -11.72 -7.07
CA GLU A 453 -0.67 -11.44 -6.13
C GLU A 453 0.29 -12.63 -5.94
N ASP A 454 0.14 -13.73 -6.69
CA ASP A 454 1.13 -14.80 -6.72
C ASP A 454 2.25 -14.44 -7.70
N GLU A 455 3.27 -13.72 -7.17
CA GLU A 455 4.42 -13.22 -7.95
C GLU A 455 5.06 -14.35 -8.75
N ALA A 456 5.29 -15.52 -8.15
CA ALA A 456 5.93 -16.65 -8.82
C ALA A 456 5.11 -17.22 -10.00
N SER A 457 3.78 -17.12 -9.96
CA SER A 457 2.92 -17.43 -11.11
C SER A 457 3.02 -16.34 -12.19
N GLN A 458 3.08 -15.06 -11.81
CA GLN A 458 3.27 -13.95 -12.74
C GLN A 458 4.62 -14.08 -13.49
N ALA A 459 5.71 -14.34 -12.76
CA ALA A 459 7.04 -14.52 -13.32
C ALA A 459 7.09 -15.67 -14.34
N LEU A 460 6.56 -16.84 -13.97
CA LEU A 460 6.52 -17.99 -14.90
C LEU A 460 5.59 -17.73 -16.09
N TYR A 461 4.46 -17.05 -15.87
CA TYR A 461 3.54 -16.69 -16.94
C TYR A 461 4.21 -15.76 -17.95
N ALA A 462 4.92 -14.75 -17.48
CA ALA A 462 5.69 -13.85 -18.33
C ALA A 462 6.74 -14.61 -19.16
N HIS A 463 7.46 -15.56 -18.54
CA HIS A 463 8.45 -16.37 -19.22
C HIS A 463 7.83 -17.25 -20.35
N VAL A 464 6.67 -17.84 -20.12
CA VAL A 464 5.94 -18.59 -21.15
C VAL A 464 5.46 -17.67 -22.28
N LEU A 465 4.93 -16.50 -21.95
CA LEU A 465 4.48 -15.49 -22.91
C LEU A 465 5.65 -14.96 -23.77
N LEU A 466 6.80 -14.70 -23.15
CA LEU A 466 8.04 -14.34 -23.87
C LEU A 466 8.41 -15.41 -24.89
N LYS A 467 8.43 -16.70 -24.51
CA LYS A 467 8.72 -17.82 -25.41
C LYS A 467 7.70 -17.93 -26.57
N ARG A 468 6.49 -17.45 -26.37
CA ARG A 468 5.45 -17.38 -27.40
C ARG A 468 5.48 -16.10 -28.24
N GLY A 469 6.39 -15.16 -27.95
CA GLY A 469 6.47 -13.86 -28.61
C GLY A 469 5.38 -12.86 -28.24
N ALA A 470 4.61 -13.11 -27.17
CA ALA A 470 3.53 -12.24 -26.69
C ALA A 470 4.08 -11.18 -25.73
N LEU A 471 4.94 -10.28 -26.25
CA LEU A 471 5.78 -9.37 -25.46
C LEU A 471 4.97 -8.40 -24.57
N ASP A 472 3.88 -7.82 -25.08
CA ASP A 472 3.04 -6.89 -24.30
C ASP A 472 2.36 -7.59 -23.12
N LYS A 473 1.88 -8.83 -23.32
CA LYS A 473 1.31 -9.63 -22.23
C LYS A 473 2.37 -10.04 -21.23
N ALA A 474 3.57 -10.39 -21.71
CA ALA A 474 4.70 -10.71 -20.83
C ALA A 474 5.08 -9.51 -19.97
N ARG A 475 5.16 -8.30 -20.57
CA ARG A 475 5.37 -7.05 -19.84
C ARG A 475 4.32 -6.83 -18.74
N ALA A 476 3.04 -6.98 -19.06
CA ALA A 476 1.96 -6.79 -18.10
C ALA A 476 2.06 -7.78 -16.91
N ALA A 477 2.42 -9.04 -17.17
CA ALA A 477 2.63 -10.03 -16.11
C ALA A 477 3.84 -9.68 -15.24
N LEU A 478 4.93 -9.17 -15.82
CA LEU A 478 6.12 -8.73 -15.10
C LEU A 478 5.82 -7.49 -14.25
N ASP A 479 5.09 -6.51 -14.78
CA ASP A 479 4.65 -5.33 -14.03
C ASP A 479 3.82 -5.73 -12.80
N ASN A 480 2.93 -6.74 -12.93
CA ASN A 480 2.17 -7.27 -11.80
C ASN A 480 3.06 -7.99 -10.79
N GLY A 481 4.03 -8.80 -11.23
CA GLY A 481 4.99 -9.47 -10.34
C GLY A 481 5.83 -8.47 -9.54
N ILE A 482 6.39 -7.45 -10.21
CA ILE A 482 7.15 -6.37 -9.58
C ILE A 482 6.30 -5.60 -8.56
N ALA A 483 5.03 -5.40 -8.86
CA ALA A 483 4.13 -4.70 -7.93
C ALA A 483 3.85 -5.48 -6.64
N VAL A 484 4.24 -6.77 -6.56
CA VAL A 484 4.09 -7.62 -5.38
C VAL A 484 5.43 -7.90 -4.70
N ASP A 485 6.38 -8.46 -5.42
CA ASP A 485 7.74 -8.73 -4.91
C ASP A 485 8.79 -8.46 -6.00
N PRO A 486 9.46 -7.30 -5.97
CA PRO A 486 10.47 -6.96 -6.95
C PRO A 486 11.86 -7.55 -6.64
N PHE A 487 12.01 -8.43 -5.65
CA PHE A 487 13.31 -8.94 -5.24
C PHE A 487 13.70 -10.28 -5.87
N ASP A 488 12.85 -10.84 -6.76
CA ASP A 488 13.18 -12.03 -7.53
C ASP A 488 14.08 -11.69 -8.75
N PRO A 489 15.35 -12.16 -8.80
CA PRO A 489 16.22 -11.91 -9.94
C PRO A 489 15.69 -12.48 -11.26
N ASP A 490 15.00 -13.63 -11.24
CA ASP A 490 14.51 -14.30 -12.45
C ASP A 490 13.41 -13.48 -13.14
N LEU A 491 12.62 -12.72 -12.36
CA LEU A 491 11.63 -11.78 -12.86
C LEU A 491 12.31 -10.68 -13.68
N HIS A 492 13.35 -10.04 -13.14
CA HIS A 492 14.10 -9.00 -13.84
C HIS A 492 14.88 -9.54 -15.05
N ALA A 493 15.45 -10.75 -14.95
CA ALA A 493 16.11 -11.38 -16.09
C ALA A 493 15.14 -11.58 -17.27
N THR A 494 13.93 -12.07 -17.00
CA THR A 494 12.88 -12.19 -18.00
C THR A 494 12.46 -10.83 -18.56
N TYR A 495 12.41 -9.80 -17.72
CA TYR A 495 12.03 -8.46 -18.14
C TYR A 495 13.07 -7.83 -19.06
N VAL A 496 14.36 -8.04 -18.81
CA VAL A 496 15.45 -7.58 -19.72
C VAL A 496 15.24 -8.16 -21.11
N GLU A 497 14.87 -9.45 -21.24
CA GLU A 497 14.61 -10.07 -22.55
C GLU A 497 13.35 -9.51 -23.22
N VAL A 498 12.29 -9.27 -22.44
CA VAL A 498 11.06 -8.62 -22.94
C VAL A 498 11.35 -7.21 -23.43
N ALA A 499 12.11 -6.42 -22.65
CA ALA A 499 12.49 -5.04 -23.02
C ALA A 499 13.29 -5.00 -24.35
N ARG A 500 14.21 -5.95 -24.56
CA ARG A 500 14.93 -6.10 -25.83
C ARG A 500 13.97 -6.40 -26.99
N GLY A 501 13.05 -7.32 -26.78
CA GLY A 501 12.06 -7.67 -27.79
C GLY A 501 11.15 -6.50 -28.16
N LEU A 502 10.84 -5.63 -27.20
CA LEU A 502 10.08 -4.39 -27.39
C LEU A 502 10.93 -3.21 -27.91
N GLN A 503 12.24 -3.37 -28.01
CA GLN A 503 13.22 -2.32 -28.37
C GLN A 503 13.19 -1.12 -27.40
N ASP A 504 12.80 -1.32 -26.14
CA ASP A 504 12.74 -0.31 -25.09
C ASP A 504 14.07 -0.30 -24.31
N GLN A 505 15.02 0.54 -24.77
CA GLN A 505 16.34 0.65 -24.17
C GLN A 505 16.34 1.18 -22.74
N ALA A 506 15.41 2.09 -22.42
CA ALA A 506 15.31 2.68 -21.09
C ALA A 506 14.83 1.62 -20.08
N LEU A 507 13.82 0.84 -20.46
CA LEU A 507 13.32 -0.30 -19.70
C LEU A 507 14.42 -1.36 -19.52
N GLU A 508 15.15 -1.72 -20.59
CA GLU A 508 16.23 -2.70 -20.52
C GLU A 508 17.32 -2.26 -19.53
N ALA A 509 17.73 -0.99 -19.56
CA ALA A 509 18.74 -0.45 -18.65
C ALA A 509 18.26 -0.47 -17.19
N ARG A 510 17.00 -0.09 -16.94
CA ARG A 510 16.37 -0.17 -15.61
C ARG A 510 16.39 -1.59 -15.07
N GLU A 511 15.93 -2.55 -15.87
CA GLU A 511 15.79 -3.93 -15.42
C GLU A 511 17.16 -4.65 -15.26
N LYS A 512 18.17 -4.30 -16.04
CA LYS A 512 19.54 -4.77 -15.79
C LYS A 512 20.09 -4.30 -14.45
N LYS A 513 19.85 -3.03 -14.08
CA LYS A 513 20.23 -2.50 -12.77
C LYS A 513 19.48 -3.19 -11.65
N ALA A 514 18.18 -3.39 -11.83
CA ALA A 514 17.32 -4.08 -10.87
C ALA A 514 17.74 -5.54 -10.67
N LEU A 515 18.08 -6.26 -11.75
CA LEU A 515 18.61 -7.64 -11.69
C LEU A 515 19.87 -7.72 -10.82
N LEU A 516 20.82 -6.81 -11.00
CA LEU A 516 22.05 -6.78 -10.19
C LEU A 516 21.73 -6.57 -8.70
N LEU A 517 20.87 -5.60 -8.38
CA LEU A 517 20.47 -5.30 -7.01
C LEU A 517 19.70 -6.49 -6.38
N ALA A 518 18.77 -7.09 -7.10
CA ALA A 518 18.02 -8.26 -6.64
C ALA A 518 18.96 -9.46 -6.36
N ALA A 519 19.97 -9.66 -7.21
CA ALA A 519 21.00 -10.67 -7.01
C ALA A 519 22.02 -10.33 -5.89
N GLY A 520 21.89 -9.16 -5.26
CA GLY A 520 22.81 -8.73 -4.20
C GLY A 520 24.16 -8.23 -4.70
N MET A 521 24.25 -7.85 -5.97
CA MET A 521 25.44 -7.26 -6.60
C MET A 521 25.30 -5.74 -6.64
N THR A 522 26.41 -5.04 -6.40
CA THR A 522 26.42 -3.57 -6.52
C THR A 522 26.58 -3.20 -8.00
N PRO A 523 25.63 -2.41 -8.59
CA PRO A 523 25.84 -1.88 -9.93
C PRO A 523 27.09 -1.01 -9.94
N GLN A 524 28.01 -1.27 -10.87
CA GLN A 524 29.15 -0.38 -11.06
C GLN A 524 28.65 0.96 -11.65
N PRO A 525 29.17 2.11 -11.20
CA PRO A 525 28.85 3.37 -11.83
C PRO A 525 29.22 3.28 -13.32
N GLU A 526 28.30 3.66 -14.19
CA GLU A 526 28.61 3.82 -15.61
C GLU A 526 29.79 4.78 -15.71
N LYS A 527 30.91 4.29 -16.27
CA LYS A 527 31.99 5.18 -16.68
C LYS A 527 31.40 6.08 -17.76
N GLU A 528 31.23 7.35 -17.42
CA GLU A 528 30.97 8.36 -18.43
C GLU A 528 31.97 8.16 -19.57
N ARG A 529 31.50 7.69 -20.71
CA ARG A 529 32.29 7.72 -21.94
C ARG A 529 32.27 9.17 -22.38
N HIS A 530 33.28 9.89 -21.97
CA HIS A 530 33.63 11.13 -22.65
C HIS A 530 34.05 10.75 -24.07
N GLU A 531 33.17 10.97 -25.03
CA GLU A 531 33.54 11.21 -26.44
C GLU A 531 33.55 12.69 -26.72
#